data_08e9a3131956d2b93d2f3cc841ff7165
#
_entry.id   08e9a3131956d2b93d2f3cc841ff7165
#
_cell.length_a   1.000
_cell.length_b   1.000
_cell.length_c   1.000
_cell.angle_alpha   90.00
_cell.angle_beta   90.00
_cell.angle_gamma   90.00
#
_symmetry.space_group_name_H-M   'P 1'
#
loop_
_entity.id
_entity.type
_entity.pdbx_description
1 polymer ?
#
loop_
_entity_poly.entity_id
_entity_poly.type
_entity_poly.pdbx_seq_one_letter_code
_entity_poly.pdbx_strand_id
1 'polypeptide(L)'
;VEIKAFSIMHSIPSFKTTIHEEAFNYSSIKKINLQYVKRIDAKAFYGCNLDYIELPGSLKTVTESSFACNHDTLNKKVVLNEGIECIMEKAFISTGLKEISIPSSVKYMGRKSLPVGIQNIYVKKDYPDDLIMSFMEENYFYDDDIALCCIHIENYGDVYIPKVMSLDNINFLNSQFNLRTLDKEFTNSLYEYASNIHVKQDTAIYVYDITKDENIGKYLRRAGKSIAERLINENKPDVLIKLVDSGLITSKSMKSILDILPEEMSIVRAYILQQLNEDDAKSSFRL
;
A
#
# COMPACT_ATOMS: atom_id res chain seq x y z
N VAL A 1 -2.37 -27.50 29.48
CA VAL A 1 -3.58 -26.76 29.88
C VAL A 1 -3.97 -25.94 28.65
N GLU A 2 -5.04 -26.36 27.98
CA GLU A 2 -5.65 -25.61 26.87
C GLU A 2 -6.17 -24.29 27.41
N ILE A 3 -5.70 -23.21 26.86
CA ILE A 3 -6.31 -21.89 27.09
C ILE A 3 -7.41 -21.75 26.04
N LYS A 4 -8.62 -22.15 26.36
CA LYS A 4 -9.83 -21.78 25.62
C LYS A 4 -10.28 -20.42 26.13
N ALA A 5 -10.36 -19.48 25.21
CA ALA A 5 -10.91 -18.15 25.28
C ALA A 5 -11.32 -17.59 26.64
N PHE A 6 -10.49 -16.75 27.24
CA PHE A 6 -10.93 -15.78 28.25
C PHE A 6 -10.87 -14.37 27.67
N SER A 7 -12.00 -13.73 27.61
CA SER A 7 -12.20 -12.37 27.07
C SER A 7 -11.47 -11.26 27.84
N ILE A 8 -10.58 -11.57 28.78
CA ILE A 8 -9.95 -10.59 29.69
C ILE A 8 -8.43 -10.83 29.89
N MET A 9 -7.75 -11.62 29.04
CA MET A 9 -6.29 -11.77 29.18
C MET A 9 -5.57 -10.63 28.47
N HIS A 10 -5.07 -9.65 29.21
CA HIS A 10 -4.22 -8.57 28.68
C HIS A 10 -2.74 -8.95 28.52
N SER A 11 -2.31 -10.10 29.06
CA SER A 11 -0.91 -10.57 28.97
C SER A 11 -0.79 -12.09 29.03
N ILE A 12 0.15 -12.62 28.26
CA ILE A 12 0.59 -14.01 28.35
C ILE A 12 1.60 -14.11 29.51
N PRO A 13 1.42 -15.04 30.47
CA PRO A 13 2.39 -15.23 31.53
C PRO A 13 3.79 -15.53 30.98
N SER A 14 4.84 -14.97 31.59
CA SER A 14 6.22 -15.04 31.09
C SER A 14 6.79 -16.46 30.92
N PHE A 15 6.23 -17.44 31.63
CA PHE A 15 6.60 -18.84 31.49
C PHE A 15 5.88 -19.55 30.33
N LYS A 16 4.88 -18.90 29.69
CA LYS A 16 4.18 -19.42 28.52
C LYS A 16 4.77 -18.77 27.27
N THR A 17 5.59 -19.51 26.56
CA THR A 17 6.29 -19.00 25.37
C THR A 17 5.68 -19.47 24.04
N THR A 18 4.65 -20.32 24.11
CA THR A 18 3.97 -20.88 22.94
C THR A 18 2.47 -20.61 23.00
N ILE A 19 1.92 -20.11 21.92
CA ILE A 19 0.49 -19.98 21.67
C ILE A 19 0.14 -21.03 20.63
N HIS A 20 -0.69 -22.00 21.02
CA HIS A 20 -1.05 -23.13 20.17
C HIS A 20 -2.04 -22.74 19.08
N GLU A 21 -2.19 -23.65 18.11
CA GLU A 21 -3.11 -23.52 16.99
C GLU A 21 -4.52 -23.18 17.49
N GLU A 22 -5.15 -22.19 16.85
CA GLU A 22 -6.50 -21.72 17.11
C GLU A 22 -6.79 -21.28 18.57
N ALA A 23 -5.77 -21.07 19.41
CA ALA A 23 -5.94 -20.78 20.85
C ALA A 23 -6.84 -19.58 21.14
N PHE A 24 -6.83 -18.57 20.29
CA PHE A 24 -7.67 -17.35 20.38
C PHE A 24 -8.56 -17.16 19.15
N ASN A 25 -8.78 -18.21 18.36
CA ASN A 25 -9.59 -18.16 17.15
C ASN A 25 -10.99 -17.57 17.44
N TYR A 26 -11.37 -16.52 16.67
CA TYR A 26 -12.61 -15.75 16.84
C TYR A 26 -12.83 -15.17 18.24
N SER A 27 -11.77 -14.95 19.01
CA SER A 27 -11.91 -14.32 20.32
C SER A 27 -12.14 -12.80 20.19
N SER A 28 -12.83 -12.21 21.17
CA SER A 28 -13.07 -10.77 21.24
C SER A 28 -11.91 -9.95 21.81
N ILE A 29 -10.71 -10.52 21.86
CA ILE A 29 -9.52 -9.85 22.40
C ILE A 29 -9.18 -8.64 21.51
N LYS A 30 -9.02 -7.47 22.14
CA LYS A 30 -8.62 -6.22 21.49
C LYS A 30 -7.12 -5.94 21.61
N LYS A 31 -6.50 -6.37 22.70
CA LYS A 31 -5.08 -6.14 23.01
C LYS A 31 -4.48 -7.35 23.70
N ILE A 32 -3.25 -7.68 23.36
CA ILE A 32 -2.50 -8.76 23.97
C ILE A 32 -1.01 -8.40 24.03
N ASN A 33 -0.36 -8.70 25.15
CA ASN A 33 1.08 -8.59 25.29
C ASN A 33 1.75 -9.90 24.91
N LEU A 34 2.59 -9.87 23.86
CA LEU A 34 3.29 -11.02 23.32
C LEU A 34 4.81 -11.01 23.65
N GLN A 35 5.27 -10.12 24.51
CA GLN A 35 6.69 -9.85 24.77
C GLN A 35 7.55 -11.10 25.01
N TYR A 36 7.00 -12.13 25.67
CA TYR A 36 7.74 -13.35 26.02
C TYR A 36 7.42 -14.52 25.09
N VAL A 37 6.60 -14.31 24.07
CA VAL A 37 6.19 -15.36 23.14
C VAL A 37 7.33 -15.65 22.18
N LYS A 38 7.62 -16.95 21.99
CA LYS A 38 8.65 -17.44 21.06
C LYS A 38 8.04 -18.21 19.89
N ARG A 39 6.80 -18.67 20.05
CA ARG A 39 6.10 -19.45 19.05
C ARG A 39 4.61 -19.13 19.07
N ILE A 40 4.06 -18.89 17.88
CA ILE A 40 2.64 -18.73 17.61
C ILE A 40 2.31 -19.75 16.53
N ASP A 41 1.42 -20.69 16.79
CA ASP A 41 1.02 -21.70 15.81
C ASP A 41 -0.01 -21.13 14.82
N ALA A 42 -0.30 -21.87 13.75
CA ALA A 42 -1.20 -21.43 12.68
C ALA A 42 -2.59 -21.04 13.24
N LYS A 43 -3.19 -20.00 12.66
CA LYS A 43 -4.51 -19.49 13.00
C LYS A 43 -4.74 -19.13 14.50
N ALA A 44 -3.67 -18.99 15.29
CA ALA A 44 -3.78 -18.74 16.73
C ALA A 44 -4.65 -17.53 17.09
N PHE A 45 -4.64 -16.47 16.27
CA PHE A 45 -5.45 -15.26 16.41
C PHE A 45 -6.35 -15.00 15.20
N TYR A 46 -6.72 -16.05 14.48
CA TYR A 46 -7.59 -15.93 13.31
C TYR A 46 -8.97 -15.37 13.72
N GLY A 47 -9.46 -14.37 12.99
CA GLY A 47 -10.77 -13.76 13.27
C GLY A 47 -10.84 -12.96 14.57
N CYS A 48 -9.71 -12.71 15.25
CA CYS A 48 -9.65 -11.79 16.38
C CYS A 48 -9.78 -10.34 15.90
N ASN A 49 -10.26 -9.47 16.79
CA ASN A 49 -10.36 -8.04 16.51
C ASN A 49 -9.31 -7.25 17.29
N LEU A 50 -8.02 -7.57 17.05
CA LEU A 50 -6.89 -6.91 17.69
C LEU A 50 -6.65 -5.51 17.05
N ASP A 51 -6.62 -4.48 17.88
CA ASP A 51 -6.37 -3.09 17.45
C ASP A 51 -4.87 -2.82 17.26
N TYR A 52 -4.03 -3.49 18.03
CA TYR A 52 -2.59 -3.36 18.05
C TYR A 52 -1.93 -4.72 18.18
N ILE A 53 -0.94 -4.99 17.34
CA ILE A 53 -0.15 -6.22 17.36
C ILE A 53 1.33 -5.83 17.39
N GLU A 54 2.04 -6.22 18.44
CA GLU A 54 3.49 -6.09 18.52
C GLU A 54 4.12 -7.47 18.66
N LEU A 55 4.89 -7.85 17.63
CA LEU A 55 5.55 -9.15 17.57
C LEU A 55 7.00 -9.02 18.02
N PRO A 56 7.41 -9.75 19.08
CA PRO A 56 8.77 -9.67 19.63
C PRO A 56 9.77 -10.34 18.68
N GLY A 57 11.01 -9.87 18.68
CA GLY A 57 12.09 -10.46 17.88
C GLY A 57 12.49 -11.89 18.31
N SER A 58 12.02 -12.36 19.48
CA SER A 58 12.12 -13.78 19.87
C SER A 58 11.24 -14.72 19.05
N LEU A 59 10.21 -14.17 18.38
CA LEU A 59 9.33 -14.89 17.46
C LEU A 59 10.00 -14.93 16.08
N LYS A 60 10.64 -16.07 15.75
CA LYS A 60 11.37 -16.22 14.49
C LYS A 60 10.47 -16.28 13.26
N THR A 61 9.27 -16.79 13.41
CA THR A 61 8.32 -17.01 12.32
C THR A 61 6.93 -16.54 12.72
N VAL A 62 6.33 -15.70 11.88
CA VAL A 62 4.89 -15.40 11.89
C VAL A 62 4.21 -16.47 11.06
N THR A 63 3.48 -17.36 11.68
CA THR A 63 2.96 -18.57 11.03
C THR A 63 1.74 -18.31 10.14
N GLU A 64 1.36 -19.31 9.36
CA GLU A 64 0.26 -19.24 8.41
C GLU A 64 -1.05 -18.79 9.07
N SER A 65 -1.68 -17.79 8.48
CA SER A 65 -2.99 -17.26 8.88
C SER A 65 -3.10 -16.87 10.37
N SER A 66 -1.97 -16.72 11.07
CA SER A 66 -1.96 -16.53 12.54
C SER A 66 -2.69 -15.28 13.01
N PHE A 67 -2.75 -14.22 12.20
CA PHE A 67 -3.46 -12.97 12.47
C PHE A 67 -4.47 -12.61 11.37
N ALA A 68 -4.90 -13.58 10.58
CA ALA A 68 -5.80 -13.35 9.47
C ALA A 68 -7.22 -12.94 9.92
N CYS A 69 -7.98 -12.34 8.99
CA CYS A 69 -9.41 -12.02 9.16
C CYS A 69 -9.75 -11.13 10.36
N ASN A 70 -8.89 -10.18 10.64
CA ASN A 70 -9.09 -9.16 11.67
C ASN A 70 -9.75 -7.89 11.04
N HIS A 71 -11.04 -7.92 10.75
CA HIS A 71 -11.71 -6.94 9.87
C HIS A 71 -12.14 -5.60 10.50
N ASP A 72 -12.43 -5.56 11.79
CA ASP A 72 -13.29 -4.52 12.37
C ASP A 72 -12.63 -3.19 12.76
N THR A 73 -11.36 -2.93 12.42
CA THR A 73 -10.73 -1.65 12.75
C THR A 73 -10.03 -1.01 11.57
N LEU A 74 -10.40 0.25 11.27
CA LEU A 74 -9.89 1.05 10.15
C LEU A 74 -8.40 1.44 10.29
N ASN A 75 -7.80 1.36 11.49
CA ASN A 75 -6.43 1.80 11.75
C ASN A 75 -5.64 0.77 12.57
N LYS A 76 -5.48 -0.44 12.05
CA LYS A 76 -4.64 -1.45 12.72
C LYS A 76 -3.17 -1.09 12.59
N LYS A 77 -2.46 -1.25 13.69
CA LYS A 77 -1.01 -1.10 13.71
C LYS A 77 -0.36 -2.44 14.04
N VAL A 78 0.54 -2.87 13.14
CA VAL A 78 1.39 -4.04 13.35
C VAL A 78 2.84 -3.56 13.46
N VAL A 79 3.49 -3.94 14.55
CA VAL A 79 4.92 -3.70 14.79
C VAL A 79 5.64 -5.03 14.75
N LEU A 80 6.60 -5.15 13.85
CA LEU A 80 7.49 -6.30 13.72
C LEU A 80 8.85 -5.90 14.29
N ASN A 81 9.32 -6.57 15.33
CA ASN A 81 10.64 -6.30 15.89
C ASN A 81 11.74 -7.09 15.16
N GLU A 82 12.96 -6.54 15.16
CA GLU A 82 14.14 -7.23 14.61
C GLU A 82 14.33 -8.60 15.29
N GLY A 83 14.66 -9.61 14.47
CA GLY A 83 14.79 -11.02 14.88
C GLY A 83 13.72 -11.91 14.27
N ILE A 84 12.61 -11.36 13.73
CA ILE A 84 11.64 -12.11 12.92
C ILE A 84 12.32 -12.39 11.57
N GLU A 85 12.31 -13.65 11.13
CA GLU A 85 13.01 -14.11 9.92
C GLU A 85 12.06 -14.45 8.78
N CYS A 86 10.86 -14.96 9.10
CA CYS A 86 9.87 -15.39 8.13
C CYS A 86 8.47 -14.90 8.47
N ILE A 87 7.73 -14.44 7.46
CA ILE A 87 6.29 -14.19 7.54
C ILE A 87 5.62 -15.15 6.56
N MET A 88 4.86 -16.12 7.09
CA MET A 88 4.30 -17.19 6.27
C MET A 88 3.04 -16.77 5.53
N GLU A 89 2.54 -17.66 4.66
CA GLU A 89 1.38 -17.44 3.82
C GLU A 89 0.17 -16.94 4.62
N LYS A 90 -0.52 -15.93 4.11
CA LYS A 90 -1.76 -15.37 4.66
C LYS A 90 -1.67 -14.85 6.12
N ALA A 91 -0.48 -14.64 6.67
CA ALA A 91 -0.29 -14.27 8.08
C ALA A 91 -1.19 -13.10 8.53
N PHE A 92 -1.33 -12.05 7.70
CA PHE A 92 -2.14 -10.86 7.96
C PHE A 92 -3.21 -10.62 6.88
N ILE A 93 -3.59 -11.65 6.13
CA ILE A 93 -4.62 -11.50 5.08
C ILE A 93 -5.94 -11.01 5.68
N SER A 94 -6.67 -10.21 4.91
CA SER A 94 -7.97 -9.68 5.32
C SER A 94 -7.92 -8.93 6.66
N THR A 95 -6.86 -8.15 6.86
CA THR A 95 -6.75 -7.16 7.96
C THR A 95 -6.93 -5.75 7.38
N GLY A 96 -7.31 -4.80 8.23
CA GLY A 96 -7.40 -3.37 7.85
C GLY A 96 -6.05 -2.64 7.79
N LEU A 97 -4.93 -3.37 7.70
CA LEU A 97 -3.58 -2.80 7.71
C LEU A 97 -3.32 -2.01 6.43
N LYS A 98 -2.99 -0.72 6.57
CA LYS A 98 -2.67 0.18 5.45
C LYS A 98 -1.17 0.39 5.27
N GLU A 99 -0.38 0.22 6.32
CA GLU A 99 1.07 0.39 6.28
C GLU A 99 1.79 -0.60 7.18
N ILE A 100 3.02 -0.97 6.82
CA ILE A 100 3.87 -1.83 7.62
C ILE A 100 5.35 -1.54 7.39
N SER A 101 6.15 -1.63 8.46
CA SER A 101 7.61 -1.64 8.37
C SER A 101 8.11 -3.07 8.53
N ILE A 102 8.89 -3.53 7.55
CA ILE A 102 9.47 -4.87 7.55
C ILE A 102 10.91 -4.76 8.06
N PRO A 103 11.26 -5.40 9.19
CA PRO A 103 12.61 -5.37 9.73
C PRO A 103 13.60 -6.11 8.81
N SER A 104 14.88 -5.73 8.90
CA SER A 104 15.97 -6.29 8.05
C SER A 104 16.23 -7.77 8.30
N SER A 105 15.83 -8.28 9.46
CA SER A 105 15.93 -9.70 9.80
C SER A 105 14.97 -10.58 8.99
N VAL A 106 13.86 -10.04 8.44
CA VAL A 106 12.93 -10.80 7.61
C VAL A 106 13.58 -11.11 6.27
N LYS A 107 13.68 -12.40 5.93
CA LYS A 107 14.30 -12.89 4.69
C LYS A 107 13.28 -13.42 3.69
N TYR A 108 12.10 -13.82 4.16
CA TYR A 108 11.07 -14.42 3.34
C TYR A 108 9.67 -13.94 3.73
N MET A 109 8.86 -13.67 2.72
CA MET A 109 7.44 -13.35 2.87
C MET A 109 6.60 -14.29 2.01
N GLY A 110 5.71 -15.02 2.68
CA GLY A 110 4.79 -15.94 2.02
C GLY A 110 3.72 -15.22 1.20
N ARG A 111 3.15 -15.94 0.24
CA ARG A 111 2.09 -15.42 -0.63
C ARG A 111 0.91 -14.89 0.17
N LYS A 112 0.42 -13.69 -0.21
CA LYS A 112 -0.72 -13.04 0.48
C LYS A 112 -0.52 -12.88 2.00
N SER A 113 0.72 -12.82 2.47
CA SER A 113 1.02 -12.63 3.89
C SER A 113 0.60 -11.26 4.41
N LEU A 114 0.49 -10.26 3.53
CA LEU A 114 -0.08 -8.94 3.81
C LEU A 114 -1.48 -8.80 3.20
N PRO A 115 -2.31 -7.89 3.71
CA PRO A 115 -3.61 -7.62 3.11
C PRO A 115 -3.46 -6.93 1.77
N VAL A 116 -4.37 -7.20 0.86
CA VAL A 116 -4.40 -6.61 -0.48
C VAL A 116 -4.60 -5.08 -0.41
N GLY A 117 -5.27 -4.59 0.64
CA GLY A 117 -5.51 -3.16 0.91
C GLY A 117 -4.29 -2.39 1.42
N ILE A 118 -3.09 -3.01 1.56
CA ILE A 118 -1.87 -2.33 2.00
C ILE A 118 -1.50 -1.21 1.03
N GLN A 119 -1.12 -0.04 1.55
CA GLN A 119 -0.79 1.13 0.74
C GLN A 119 0.69 1.50 0.82
N ASN A 120 1.32 1.27 1.98
CA ASN A 120 2.71 1.63 2.20
C ASN A 120 3.47 0.47 2.85
N ILE A 121 4.61 0.11 2.27
CA ILE A 121 5.53 -0.90 2.82
C ILE A 121 6.91 -0.26 2.95
N TYR A 122 7.44 -0.22 4.17
CA TYR A 122 8.76 0.32 4.45
C TYR A 122 9.75 -0.83 4.62
N VAL A 123 10.81 -0.84 3.81
CA VAL A 123 11.84 -1.88 3.82
C VAL A 123 13.24 -1.29 3.79
N LYS A 124 14.19 -2.06 4.31
CA LYS A 124 15.62 -1.81 4.14
C LYS A 124 16.07 -2.22 2.72
N LYS A 125 17.32 -1.89 2.36
CA LYS A 125 17.90 -2.28 1.07
C LYS A 125 17.86 -3.79 0.84
N ASP A 126 18.13 -4.57 1.90
CA ASP A 126 18.07 -6.04 1.88
C ASP A 126 16.65 -6.50 2.28
N TYR A 127 15.66 -6.12 1.49
CA TYR A 127 14.27 -6.51 1.71
C TYR A 127 14.06 -8.02 1.45
N PRO A 128 12.99 -8.64 2.02
CA PRO A 128 12.76 -10.08 1.91
C PRO A 128 12.46 -10.54 0.48
N ASP A 129 12.73 -11.81 0.21
CA ASP A 129 12.27 -12.46 -1.00
C ASP A 129 10.73 -12.58 -1.00
N ASP A 130 10.17 -12.63 -2.21
CA ASP A 130 8.73 -12.70 -2.48
C ASP A 130 7.90 -11.52 -1.93
N LEU A 131 8.54 -10.37 -1.71
CA LEU A 131 7.87 -9.16 -1.23
C LEU A 131 6.65 -8.80 -2.09
N ILE A 132 6.74 -8.89 -3.42
CA ILE A 132 5.62 -8.56 -4.32
C ILE A 132 4.50 -9.57 -4.16
N MET A 133 4.80 -10.87 -4.08
CA MET A 133 3.81 -11.93 -3.88
C MET A 133 3.10 -11.83 -2.53
N SER A 134 3.69 -11.12 -1.58
CA SER A 134 3.14 -10.98 -0.24
C SER A 134 1.84 -10.20 -0.17
N PHE A 135 1.58 -9.27 -1.11
CA PHE A 135 0.41 -8.39 -1.12
C PHE A 135 -0.34 -8.33 -2.45
N MET A 136 0.20 -8.93 -3.52
CA MET A 136 -0.42 -8.89 -4.84
C MET A 136 -1.40 -10.05 -5.06
N GLU A 137 -2.49 -9.76 -5.76
CA GLU A 137 -3.45 -10.74 -6.25
C GLU A 137 -3.82 -10.43 -7.70
N GLU A 138 -3.95 -11.48 -8.53
CA GLU A 138 -4.25 -11.31 -9.95
C GLU A 138 -5.57 -10.59 -10.17
N ASN A 139 -5.53 -9.49 -10.97
CA ASN A 139 -6.70 -8.72 -11.42
C ASN A 139 -7.74 -8.44 -10.33
N TYR A 140 -7.31 -8.33 -9.07
CA TYR A 140 -8.22 -8.05 -7.98
C TYR A 140 -8.75 -6.62 -8.10
N PHE A 141 -10.07 -6.49 -8.17
CA PHE A 141 -10.75 -5.19 -8.14
C PHE A 141 -10.91 -4.74 -6.69
N TYR A 142 -10.36 -3.58 -6.40
CA TYR A 142 -10.49 -2.95 -5.10
C TYR A 142 -11.66 -1.96 -5.12
N ASP A 143 -12.48 -1.99 -4.06
CA ASP A 143 -13.40 -0.89 -3.74
C ASP A 143 -12.66 0.30 -3.11
N ASP A 144 -11.35 0.17 -2.86
CA ASP A 144 -10.53 1.22 -2.26
C ASP A 144 -10.09 2.27 -3.28
N ASP A 145 -10.07 3.54 -2.88
CA ASP A 145 -9.75 4.70 -3.71
C ASP A 145 -8.36 4.67 -4.35
N ILE A 146 -7.44 3.83 -3.86
CA ILE A 146 -6.04 3.79 -4.33
C ILE A 146 -5.64 2.37 -4.71
N ALA A 147 -5.67 2.07 -6.00
CA ALA A 147 -5.26 0.78 -6.55
C ALA A 147 -3.73 0.67 -6.75
N LEU A 148 -2.94 1.25 -5.86
CA LEU A 148 -1.48 1.19 -5.89
C LEU A 148 -0.90 1.00 -4.48
N CYS A 149 0.34 0.47 -4.42
CA CYS A 149 1.12 0.35 -3.20
C CYS A 149 2.45 1.08 -3.40
N CYS A 150 2.87 1.86 -2.43
CA CYS A 150 4.21 2.45 -2.40
C CYS A 150 5.14 1.59 -1.55
N ILE A 151 6.24 1.13 -2.13
CA ILE A 151 7.32 0.46 -1.41
C ILE A 151 8.43 1.50 -1.18
N HIS A 152 8.63 1.88 0.09
CA HIS A 152 9.69 2.78 0.51
C HIS A 152 10.96 1.98 0.79
N ILE A 153 11.92 2.01 -0.13
CA ILE A 153 13.19 1.27 -0.01
C ILE A 153 14.27 2.22 0.52
N GLU A 154 14.84 1.90 1.67
CA GLU A 154 15.90 2.71 2.29
C GLU A 154 17.07 2.95 1.31
N ASN A 155 17.49 4.20 1.16
CA ASN A 155 18.56 4.65 0.25
C ASN A 155 18.31 4.44 -1.26
N TYR A 156 17.15 3.92 -1.65
CA TYR A 156 16.73 3.83 -3.05
C TYR A 156 15.63 4.85 -3.38
N GLY A 157 14.66 4.97 -2.51
CA GLY A 157 13.47 5.82 -2.64
C GLY A 157 12.19 5.03 -2.87
N ASP A 158 11.18 5.72 -3.33
CA ASP A 158 9.83 5.20 -3.49
C ASP A 158 9.64 4.46 -4.81
N VAL A 159 8.96 3.32 -4.74
CA VAL A 159 8.57 2.49 -5.89
C VAL A 159 7.06 2.30 -5.86
N TYR A 160 6.36 2.80 -6.86
CA TYR A 160 4.90 2.73 -6.96
C TYR A 160 4.47 1.51 -7.77
N ILE A 161 3.81 0.58 -7.11
CA ILE A 161 3.34 -0.68 -7.68
C ILE A 161 1.85 -0.57 -7.96
N PRO A 162 1.41 -0.65 -9.24
CA PRO A 162 -0.02 -0.80 -9.55
C PRO A 162 -0.50 -2.17 -9.06
N LYS A 163 -1.62 -2.21 -8.33
CA LYS A 163 -2.11 -3.45 -7.71
C LYS A 163 -2.96 -4.32 -8.65
N VAL A 164 -3.45 -3.76 -9.75
CA VAL A 164 -4.25 -4.51 -10.73
C VAL A 164 -3.36 -4.92 -11.88
N MET A 165 -2.84 -6.15 -11.83
CA MET A 165 -1.93 -6.74 -12.82
C MET A 165 -2.38 -8.15 -13.19
N SER A 166 -1.94 -8.63 -14.36
CA SER A 166 -2.00 -10.05 -14.70
C SER A 166 -1.02 -10.87 -13.86
N LEU A 167 -1.28 -12.15 -13.71
CA LEU A 167 -0.39 -13.05 -12.97
C LEU A 167 1.03 -13.07 -13.55
N ASP A 168 1.16 -13.01 -14.88
CA ASP A 168 2.47 -12.98 -15.55
C ASP A 168 3.26 -11.73 -15.18
N ASN A 169 2.60 -10.56 -15.14
CA ASN A 169 3.23 -9.30 -14.71
C ASN A 169 3.64 -9.34 -13.25
N ILE A 170 2.80 -9.91 -12.37
CA ILE A 170 3.11 -10.08 -10.94
C ILE A 170 4.35 -10.97 -10.77
N ASN A 171 4.39 -12.13 -11.45
CA ASN A 171 5.51 -13.07 -11.38
C ASN A 171 6.79 -12.43 -11.92
N PHE A 172 6.70 -11.72 -13.05
CA PHE A 172 7.84 -10.99 -13.63
C PHE A 172 8.37 -9.94 -12.65
N LEU A 173 7.50 -9.10 -12.12
CA LEU A 173 7.87 -8.06 -11.16
C LEU A 173 8.51 -8.66 -9.91
N ASN A 174 7.92 -9.73 -9.35
CA ASN A 174 8.49 -10.43 -8.21
C ASN A 174 9.90 -10.96 -8.49
N SER A 175 10.13 -11.49 -9.69
CA SER A 175 11.47 -11.96 -10.09
C SER A 175 12.50 -10.82 -10.14
N GLN A 176 12.12 -9.64 -10.64
CA GLN A 176 13.01 -8.47 -10.68
C GLN A 176 13.35 -7.98 -9.25
N PHE A 177 12.35 -7.98 -8.35
CA PHE A 177 12.58 -7.67 -6.95
C PHE A 177 13.50 -8.68 -6.28
N ASN A 178 13.30 -10.00 -6.48
CA ASN A 178 14.13 -11.04 -5.91
C ASN A 178 15.58 -10.99 -6.43
N LEU A 179 15.80 -10.60 -7.69
CA LEU A 179 17.13 -10.41 -8.27
C LEU A 179 17.83 -9.13 -7.81
N ARG A 180 17.13 -8.21 -7.13
CA ARG A 180 17.65 -6.88 -6.72
C ARG A 180 18.16 -6.04 -7.90
N THR A 181 17.55 -6.19 -9.07
CA THR A 181 17.95 -5.55 -10.34
C THR A 181 17.16 -4.28 -10.63
N LEU A 182 16.57 -3.67 -9.61
CA LEU A 182 15.78 -2.45 -9.78
C LEU A 182 16.67 -1.27 -10.17
N ASP A 183 16.36 -0.63 -11.28
CA ASP A 183 16.85 0.68 -11.65
C ASP A 183 15.72 1.69 -11.80
N LYS A 184 16.05 2.95 -11.97
CA LYS A 184 15.03 4.01 -12.03
C LYS A 184 14.22 3.98 -13.33
N GLU A 185 14.80 3.56 -14.44
CA GLU A 185 14.09 3.42 -15.71
C GLU A 185 13.01 2.34 -15.59
N PHE A 186 13.36 1.16 -15.06
CA PHE A 186 12.42 0.09 -14.81
C PHE A 186 11.32 0.51 -13.82
N THR A 187 11.69 1.06 -12.65
CA THR A 187 10.68 1.41 -11.63
C THR A 187 9.77 2.56 -12.06
N ASN A 188 10.24 3.47 -12.89
CA ASN A 188 9.39 4.50 -13.49
C ASN A 188 8.40 3.92 -14.51
N SER A 189 8.74 2.82 -15.19
CA SER A 189 7.87 2.18 -16.19
C SER A 189 6.78 1.27 -15.59
N LEU A 190 6.78 1.02 -14.28
CA LEU A 190 5.87 0.04 -13.65
C LEU A 190 4.37 0.34 -13.86
N TYR A 191 3.98 1.59 -14.07
CA TYR A 191 2.61 1.95 -14.41
C TYR A 191 2.10 1.26 -15.68
N GLU A 192 3.01 0.88 -16.60
CA GLU A 192 2.66 0.21 -17.86
C GLU A 192 2.18 -1.24 -17.65
N TYR A 193 2.56 -1.87 -16.54
CA TYR A 193 2.17 -3.24 -16.20
C TYR A 193 0.75 -3.35 -15.64
N ALA A 194 0.08 -2.23 -15.34
CA ALA A 194 -1.30 -2.24 -14.88
C ALA A 194 -2.22 -2.81 -15.97
N SER A 195 -3.07 -3.76 -15.60
CA SER A 195 -4.09 -4.36 -16.48
C SER A 195 -5.31 -3.45 -16.68
N ASN A 196 -5.45 -2.42 -15.84
CA ASN A 196 -6.55 -1.47 -15.87
C ASN A 196 -6.04 -0.08 -16.22
N ILE A 197 -6.71 0.58 -17.19
CA ILE A 197 -6.28 1.91 -17.67
C ILE A 197 -6.35 3.00 -16.58
N HIS A 198 -7.31 2.94 -15.67
CA HIS A 198 -7.46 3.91 -14.59
C HIS A 198 -6.30 3.77 -13.59
N VAL A 199 -5.98 2.52 -13.20
CA VAL A 199 -4.82 2.21 -12.34
C VAL A 199 -3.52 2.63 -13.00
N LYS A 200 -3.38 2.39 -14.31
CA LYS A 200 -2.22 2.87 -15.10
C LYS A 200 -2.05 4.37 -15.00
N GLN A 201 -3.14 5.11 -15.20
CA GLN A 201 -3.14 6.57 -15.16
C GLN A 201 -2.81 7.11 -13.76
N ASP A 202 -3.44 6.56 -12.72
CA ASP A 202 -3.21 6.98 -11.34
C ASP A 202 -1.74 6.72 -10.95
N THR A 203 -1.23 5.53 -11.24
CA THR A 203 0.19 5.20 -10.98
C THR A 203 1.13 6.15 -11.74
N ALA A 204 0.86 6.44 -13.00
CA ALA A 204 1.67 7.38 -13.80
C ALA A 204 1.71 8.78 -13.19
N ILE A 205 0.58 9.28 -12.64
CA ILE A 205 0.51 10.58 -11.97
C ILE A 205 1.43 10.59 -10.74
N TYR A 206 1.35 9.58 -9.88
CA TYR A 206 2.19 9.48 -8.68
C TYR A 206 3.67 9.38 -9.02
N VAL A 207 4.03 8.55 -10.01
CA VAL A 207 5.43 8.40 -10.43
C VAL A 207 5.95 9.69 -11.04
N TYR A 208 5.17 10.36 -11.89
CA TYR A 208 5.56 11.63 -12.49
C TYR A 208 5.76 12.74 -11.46
N ASP A 209 4.91 12.80 -10.45
CA ASP A 209 5.00 13.81 -9.39
C ASP A 209 6.40 13.81 -8.74
N ILE A 210 6.99 12.66 -8.58
CA ILE A 210 8.31 12.49 -7.95
C ILE A 210 9.46 12.58 -8.96
N THR A 211 9.32 11.89 -10.09
CA THR A 211 10.45 11.66 -11.00
C THR A 211 10.58 12.74 -12.07
N LYS A 212 9.47 13.40 -12.41
CA LYS A 212 9.33 14.28 -13.56
C LYS A 212 9.82 13.64 -14.88
N ASP A 213 9.70 12.31 -14.99
CA ASP A 213 10.10 11.52 -16.15
C ASP A 213 9.41 12.03 -17.43
N GLU A 214 10.20 12.30 -18.47
CA GLU A 214 9.69 12.94 -19.70
C GLU A 214 8.72 12.05 -20.49
N ASN A 215 8.91 10.71 -20.46
CA ASN A 215 8.04 9.78 -21.18
C ASN A 215 6.68 9.69 -20.50
N ILE A 216 6.66 9.62 -19.18
CA ILE A 216 5.44 9.69 -18.36
C ILE A 216 4.76 11.05 -18.60
N GLY A 217 5.53 12.15 -18.60
CA GLY A 217 5.02 13.49 -18.88
C GLY A 217 4.36 13.61 -20.26
N LYS A 218 4.94 13.00 -21.29
CA LYS A 218 4.34 12.94 -22.65
C LYS A 218 3.02 12.15 -22.63
N TYR A 219 3.00 11.03 -21.94
CA TYR A 219 1.79 10.21 -21.79
C TYR A 219 0.66 10.99 -21.10
N LEU A 220 0.94 11.57 -19.93
CA LEU A 220 -0.04 12.32 -19.13
C LEU A 220 -0.52 13.59 -19.87
N ARG A 221 0.36 14.31 -20.57
CA ARG A 221 0.00 15.51 -21.33
C ARG A 221 -0.98 15.18 -22.45
N ARG A 222 -0.79 14.03 -23.14
CA ARG A 222 -1.70 13.59 -24.21
C ARG A 222 -3.09 13.27 -23.70
N ALA A 223 -3.19 12.65 -22.51
CA ALA A 223 -4.43 12.15 -21.93
C ALA A 223 -5.01 13.05 -20.83
N GLY A 224 -4.34 14.16 -20.47
CA GLY A 224 -4.59 14.92 -19.25
C GLY A 224 -6.03 15.37 -19.04
N LYS A 225 -6.70 15.87 -20.12
CA LYS A 225 -8.11 16.27 -20.03
C LYS A 225 -9.03 15.06 -19.71
N SER A 226 -8.89 13.96 -20.43
CA SER A 226 -9.73 12.77 -20.21
C SER A 226 -9.46 12.11 -18.86
N ILE A 227 -8.21 12.16 -18.39
CA ILE A 227 -7.86 11.70 -17.03
C ILE A 227 -8.55 12.58 -15.98
N ALA A 228 -8.52 13.90 -16.14
CA ALA A 228 -9.17 14.83 -15.21
C ALA A 228 -10.70 14.61 -15.15
N GLU A 229 -11.35 14.48 -16.31
CA GLU A 229 -12.79 14.16 -16.41
C GLU A 229 -13.12 12.83 -15.68
N ARG A 230 -12.30 11.80 -15.85
CA ARG A 230 -12.45 10.53 -15.13
C ARG A 230 -12.30 10.72 -13.60
N LEU A 231 -11.25 11.41 -13.16
CA LEU A 231 -10.99 11.65 -11.72
C LEU A 231 -12.11 12.43 -11.05
N ILE A 232 -12.77 13.34 -11.77
CA ILE A 232 -13.97 14.04 -11.30
C ILE A 232 -15.11 13.04 -11.11
N ASN A 233 -15.39 12.21 -12.13
CA ASN A 233 -16.47 11.24 -12.09
C ASN A 233 -16.26 10.15 -11.01
N GLU A 234 -15.01 9.80 -10.71
CA GLU A 234 -14.64 8.86 -9.67
C GLU A 234 -14.51 9.50 -8.28
N ASN A 235 -14.75 10.80 -8.15
CA ASN A 235 -14.59 11.58 -6.91
C ASN A 235 -13.20 11.42 -6.26
N LYS A 236 -12.13 11.61 -7.07
CA LYS A 236 -10.73 11.50 -6.64
C LYS A 236 -10.03 12.88 -6.60
N PRO A 237 -10.39 13.77 -5.67
CA PRO A 237 -9.87 15.14 -5.63
C PRO A 237 -8.35 15.21 -5.44
N ASP A 238 -7.78 14.34 -4.61
CA ASP A 238 -6.34 14.36 -4.29
C ASP A 238 -5.47 14.01 -5.51
N VAL A 239 -5.90 13.01 -6.29
CA VAL A 239 -5.19 12.61 -7.53
C VAL A 239 -5.35 13.69 -8.60
N LEU A 240 -6.53 14.33 -8.67
CA LEU A 240 -6.78 15.44 -9.59
C LEU A 240 -5.92 16.65 -9.27
N ILE A 241 -5.73 16.99 -7.99
CA ILE A 241 -4.82 18.08 -7.56
C ILE A 241 -3.39 17.75 -8.02
N LYS A 242 -2.90 16.53 -7.80
CA LYS A 242 -1.57 16.12 -8.27
C LYS A 242 -1.41 16.25 -9.79
N LEU A 243 -2.43 15.87 -10.54
CA LEU A 243 -2.44 15.98 -11.99
C LEU A 243 -2.38 17.47 -12.44
N VAL A 244 -3.12 18.35 -11.78
CA VAL A 244 -3.09 19.80 -12.07
C VAL A 244 -1.73 20.39 -11.68
N ASP A 245 -1.20 20.04 -10.50
CA ASP A 245 0.10 20.50 -10.00
C ASP A 245 1.28 20.06 -10.88
N SER A 246 1.11 18.96 -11.59
CA SER A 246 2.13 18.46 -12.52
C SER A 246 2.53 19.46 -13.62
N GLY A 247 1.71 20.49 -13.89
CA GLY A 247 1.89 21.46 -14.97
C GLY A 247 1.67 20.86 -16.37
N LEU A 248 1.10 19.67 -16.47
CA LEU A 248 0.86 18.98 -17.75
C LEU A 248 -0.51 19.30 -18.37
N ILE A 249 -1.42 19.88 -17.58
CA ILE A 249 -2.73 20.33 -18.07
C ILE A 249 -2.64 21.78 -18.51
N THR A 250 -3.06 22.05 -19.75
CA THR A 250 -3.06 23.42 -20.30
C THR A 250 -4.12 24.28 -19.63
N SER A 251 -3.89 25.62 -19.56
CA SER A 251 -4.86 26.58 -19.02
C SER A 251 -6.23 26.48 -19.71
N LYS A 252 -6.25 26.15 -21.01
CA LYS A 252 -7.51 25.89 -21.73
C LYS A 252 -8.25 24.66 -21.20
N SER A 253 -7.52 23.57 -20.91
CA SER A 253 -8.13 22.36 -20.34
C SER A 253 -8.57 22.59 -18.89
N MET A 254 -7.80 23.34 -18.09
CA MET A 254 -8.18 23.73 -16.73
C MET A 254 -9.51 24.51 -16.71
N LYS A 255 -9.71 25.46 -17.62
CA LYS A 255 -10.99 26.18 -17.74
C LYS A 255 -12.15 25.24 -18.07
N SER A 256 -11.95 24.29 -19.00
CA SER A 256 -12.97 23.27 -19.30
C SER A 256 -13.28 22.34 -18.12
N ILE A 257 -12.29 22.03 -17.30
CA ILE A 257 -12.45 21.23 -16.08
C ILE A 257 -13.29 21.98 -15.04
N LEU A 258 -13.08 23.29 -14.87
CA LEU A 258 -13.87 24.12 -13.96
C LEU A 258 -15.37 24.12 -14.29
N ASP A 259 -15.72 24.04 -15.57
CA ASP A 259 -17.11 24.06 -16.02
C ASP A 259 -17.89 22.79 -15.62
N ILE A 260 -17.18 21.67 -15.45
CA ILE A 260 -17.76 20.35 -15.10
C ILE A 260 -17.51 19.92 -13.66
N LEU A 261 -16.76 20.73 -12.89
CA LEU A 261 -16.35 20.37 -11.53
C LEU A 261 -17.54 20.49 -10.58
N PRO A 262 -17.89 19.42 -9.81
CA PRO A 262 -18.95 19.46 -8.82
C PRO A 262 -18.70 20.49 -7.71
N GLU A 263 -19.76 20.97 -7.05
CA GLU A 263 -19.65 21.94 -5.96
C GLU A 263 -18.89 21.37 -4.76
N GLU A 264 -19.03 20.08 -4.51
CA GLU A 264 -18.35 19.34 -3.44
C GLU A 264 -16.82 19.37 -3.55
N MET A 265 -16.30 19.51 -4.78
CA MET A 265 -14.87 19.64 -5.06
C MET A 265 -14.37 21.08 -4.95
N SER A 266 -14.85 21.85 -3.98
CA SER A 266 -14.51 23.26 -3.76
C SER A 266 -13.00 23.50 -3.60
N ILE A 267 -12.28 22.60 -2.95
CA ILE A 267 -10.80 22.67 -2.79
C ILE A 267 -10.10 22.57 -4.13
N VAL A 268 -10.50 21.63 -4.98
CA VAL A 268 -9.93 21.46 -6.34
C VAL A 268 -10.22 22.69 -7.19
N ARG A 269 -11.45 23.25 -7.08
CA ARG A 269 -11.85 24.47 -7.78
C ARG A 269 -10.96 25.66 -7.39
N ALA A 270 -10.75 25.87 -6.10
CA ALA A 270 -9.88 26.93 -5.58
C ALA A 270 -8.45 26.77 -6.09
N TYR A 271 -7.95 25.54 -6.09
CA TYR A 271 -6.58 25.22 -6.55
C TYR A 271 -6.42 25.51 -8.06
N ILE A 272 -7.34 25.05 -8.90
CA ILE A 272 -7.30 25.33 -10.36
C ILE A 272 -7.36 26.83 -10.65
N LEU A 273 -8.20 27.58 -9.93
CA LEU A 273 -8.28 29.04 -10.09
C LEU A 273 -6.98 29.72 -9.70
N GLN A 274 -6.31 29.27 -8.65
CA GLN A 274 -4.99 29.77 -8.27
C GLN A 274 -3.97 29.53 -9.38
N GLN A 275 -3.88 28.32 -9.93
CA GLN A 275 -2.95 27.98 -11.00
C GLN A 275 -3.20 28.82 -12.28
N LEU A 276 -4.46 29.05 -12.64
CA LEU A 276 -4.79 29.89 -13.78
C LEU A 276 -4.37 31.34 -13.57
N ASN A 277 -4.53 31.91 -12.38
CA ASN A 277 -4.08 33.25 -12.05
C ASN A 277 -2.55 33.38 -12.10
N GLU A 278 -1.81 32.37 -11.66
CA GLU A 278 -0.35 32.33 -11.75
C GLU A 278 0.13 32.26 -13.19
N ASP A 279 -0.55 31.50 -14.07
CA ASP A 279 -0.23 31.40 -15.50
C ASP A 279 -0.51 32.75 -16.23
N ASP A 280 -1.63 33.39 -15.92
CA ASP A 280 -1.98 34.70 -16.50
C ASP A 280 -0.97 35.77 -16.05
N ALA A 281 -0.53 35.75 -14.79
CA ALA A 281 0.52 36.66 -14.30
C ALA A 281 1.86 36.42 -15.01
N LYS A 282 2.30 35.14 -15.16
CA LYS A 282 3.54 34.80 -15.88
C LYS A 282 3.49 35.20 -17.37
N SER A 283 2.32 35.12 -17.98
CA SER A 283 2.14 35.53 -19.40
C SER A 283 2.21 37.03 -19.59
N SER A 284 1.73 37.83 -18.63
CA SER A 284 1.77 39.28 -18.65
C SER A 284 3.18 39.89 -18.44
N PHE A 285 4.10 39.12 -17.82
CA PHE A 285 5.52 39.55 -17.66
C PHE A 285 6.42 39.15 -18.83
N ARG A 286 5.91 38.44 -19.84
CA ARG A 286 6.68 38.07 -21.07
C ARG A 286 6.43 38.94 -22.27
N LEU A 287 5.70 40.03 -22.10
CA LEU A 287 5.50 41.12 -23.06
C LEU A 287 6.38 42.33 -22.68
#